data_ad95e259e1c1a4d8184bf82f9c16606a
#
_entry.id   ad95e259e1c1a4d8184bf82f9c16606a
#
_cell.length_a   1.000
_cell.length_b   1.000
_cell.length_c   1.000
_cell.angle_alpha   90.00
_cell.angle_beta   90.00
_cell.angle_gamma   90.00
#
_symmetry.space_group_name_H-M   'P 1'
#
loop_
_entity.id
_entity.type
_entity.pdbx_description
1 polymer ?
#
loop_
_entity_poly.entity_id
_entity_poly.type
_entity_poly.pdbx_seq_one_letter_code
_entity_poly.pdbx_strand_id
1 'polypeptide(L)'
;MCAWQAAARVHVYQTCFAVLFLAILVSEARAENGLASYYSYGNRGRSGELTCAHRTRPFGSIVRVTHGSRSIVCKVNDRGPFIRGRVIDLSVSAARALGMMQAGVVRVSLD
;
A
#
# COMPACT_ATOMS: atom_id res chain seq x y z
N MET A 1 40.43 -51.76 -18.65
CA MET A 1 40.83 -51.64 -17.28
C MET A 1 40.58 -50.29 -16.68
N CYS A 2 39.85 -49.42 -17.28
CA CYS A 2 39.55 -48.09 -16.69
C CYS A 2 38.12 -47.67 -16.93
N ALA A 3 37.19 -48.57 -16.71
CA ALA A 3 35.79 -48.31 -16.99
C ALA A 3 35.00 -47.66 -15.79
N TRP A 4 35.68 -47.41 -14.73
CA TRP A 4 35.00 -47.00 -13.47
C TRP A 4 35.08 -45.49 -13.15
N GLN A 5 35.51 -44.70 -14.09
CA GLN A 5 35.63 -43.25 -13.88
C GLN A 5 34.42 -42.43 -14.32
N ALA A 6 33.40 -43.08 -14.83
CA ALA A 6 32.24 -42.34 -15.37
C ALA A 6 31.14 -42.06 -14.35
N ALA A 7 31.26 -42.55 -13.12
CA ALA A 7 30.12 -42.47 -12.18
C ALA A 7 30.11 -41.26 -11.26
N ALA A 8 31.05 -40.34 -11.36
CA ALA A 8 31.20 -39.25 -10.37
C ALA A 8 30.64 -37.91 -10.79
N ARG A 9 29.88 -37.82 -11.87
CA ARG A 9 29.53 -36.50 -12.44
C ARG A 9 28.07 -36.09 -12.36
N VAL A 10 27.24 -36.84 -11.68
CA VAL A 10 25.79 -36.63 -11.81
C VAL A 10 25.19 -35.79 -10.68
N HIS A 11 25.96 -35.40 -9.69
CA HIS A 11 25.38 -34.82 -8.47
C HIS A 11 25.42 -33.28 -8.36
N VAL A 12 25.95 -32.63 -9.38
CA VAL A 12 26.14 -31.16 -9.28
C VAL A 12 24.93 -30.33 -9.74
N TYR A 13 23.95 -30.95 -10.37
CA TYR A 13 22.86 -30.21 -11.00
C TYR A 13 21.60 -30.08 -10.16
N GLN A 14 21.53 -30.71 -9.00
CA GLN A 14 20.30 -30.73 -8.20
C GLN A 14 20.16 -29.59 -7.20
N THR A 15 21.21 -28.82 -6.98
CA THR A 15 21.18 -27.78 -5.97
C THR A 15 20.78 -26.39 -6.48
N CYS A 16 20.73 -26.20 -7.79
CA CYS A 16 20.43 -24.89 -8.36
C CYS A 16 18.94 -24.55 -8.45
N PHE A 17 18.05 -25.53 -8.36
CA PHE A 17 16.61 -25.32 -8.55
C PHE A 17 15.89 -24.77 -7.32
N ALA A 18 16.41 -24.99 -6.13
CA ALA A 18 15.75 -24.56 -4.89
C ALA A 18 15.91 -23.07 -4.61
N VAL A 19 16.95 -22.44 -5.16
CA VAL A 19 17.23 -21.01 -4.88
C VAL A 19 16.41 -20.08 -5.76
N LEU A 20 15.98 -20.53 -6.93
CA LEU A 20 15.22 -19.68 -7.85
C LEU A 20 13.77 -19.47 -7.42
N PHE A 21 13.22 -20.35 -6.58
CA PHE A 21 11.81 -20.27 -6.17
C PHE A 21 11.55 -19.28 -5.04
N LEU A 22 12.58 -18.89 -4.31
CA LEU A 22 12.42 -17.96 -3.18
C LEU A 22 12.34 -16.50 -3.61
N ALA A 23 12.76 -16.18 -4.83
CA ALA A 23 12.79 -14.80 -5.32
C ALA A 23 11.43 -14.28 -5.81
N ILE A 24 10.43 -15.15 -5.93
CA ILE A 24 9.12 -14.80 -6.54
C ILE A 24 8.10 -14.33 -5.49
N LEU A 25 8.43 -14.42 -4.21
CA LEU A 25 7.50 -14.09 -3.12
C LEU A 25 7.68 -12.69 -2.53
N VAL A 26 8.47 -11.84 -3.16
CA VAL A 26 8.56 -10.43 -2.73
C VAL A 26 7.38 -9.68 -3.31
N SER A 27 6.34 -9.54 -2.51
CA SER A 27 5.24 -8.63 -2.77
C SER A 27 5.76 -7.20 -2.66
N GLU A 28 5.97 -6.53 -3.78
CA GLU A 28 6.29 -5.10 -3.78
C GLU A 28 5.03 -4.31 -3.38
N ALA A 29 5.09 -3.69 -2.20
CA ALA A 29 4.13 -2.69 -1.83
C ALA A 29 4.31 -1.48 -2.76
N ARG A 30 3.36 -1.26 -3.67
CA ARG A 30 3.41 -0.12 -4.59
C ARG A 30 3.01 1.14 -3.83
N ALA A 31 3.93 2.09 -3.71
CA ALA A 31 3.62 3.44 -3.29
C ALA A 31 2.76 4.12 -4.37
N GLU A 32 1.71 4.79 -3.96
CA GLU A 32 0.80 5.52 -4.82
C GLU A 32 0.86 7.00 -4.46
N ASN A 33 1.07 7.87 -5.45
CA ASN A 33 1.16 9.31 -5.23
C ASN A 33 -0.01 10.01 -5.89
N GLY A 34 -0.51 11.07 -5.24
CA GLY A 34 -1.58 11.86 -5.78
C GLY A 34 -2.11 12.87 -4.78
N LEU A 35 -3.33 13.35 -5.03
CA LEU A 35 -3.97 14.33 -4.16
C LEU A 35 -4.92 13.63 -3.19
N ALA A 36 -4.91 14.11 -1.95
CA ALA A 36 -5.88 13.75 -0.94
C ALA A 36 -6.86 14.90 -0.72
N SER A 37 -8.11 14.56 -0.51
CA SER A 37 -9.14 15.45 -0.02
C SER A 37 -9.78 14.84 1.23
N TYR A 38 -10.75 15.52 1.83
CA TYR A 38 -11.51 14.95 2.93
C TYR A 38 -13.00 15.20 2.75
N TYR A 39 -13.81 14.38 3.39
CA TYR A 39 -15.26 14.46 3.31
C TYR A 39 -15.85 14.74 4.69
N SER A 40 -16.97 15.48 4.72
CA SER A 40 -17.73 15.73 5.92
C SER A 40 -19.23 15.69 5.60
N TYR A 41 -19.74 14.49 5.34
CA TYR A 41 -21.17 14.31 5.11
C TYR A 41 -21.85 13.87 6.40
N GLY A 42 -22.62 14.77 7.00
CA GLY A 42 -23.31 14.49 8.26
C GLY A 42 -22.32 14.14 9.39
N ASN A 43 -22.59 13.06 10.10
CA ASN A 43 -21.71 12.60 11.18
C ASN A 43 -20.59 11.67 10.72
N ARG A 44 -20.54 11.34 9.43
CA ARG A 44 -19.49 10.48 8.89
C ARG A 44 -18.14 11.20 8.96
N GLY A 45 -17.14 10.51 9.45
CA GLY A 45 -15.79 11.03 9.53
C GLY A 45 -15.50 11.91 10.75
N ARG A 46 -16.46 12.10 11.64
CA ARG A 46 -16.29 12.90 12.87
C ARG A 46 -16.17 12.06 14.14
N SER A 47 -16.26 10.75 14.02
CA SER A 47 -16.28 9.83 15.16
C SER A 47 -14.92 9.64 15.86
N GLY A 48 -13.88 10.35 15.43
CA GLY A 48 -12.52 10.15 15.91
C GLY A 48 -11.79 9.00 15.21
N GLU A 49 -12.49 8.18 14.44
CA GLU A 49 -11.87 7.13 13.67
C GLU A 49 -11.15 7.66 12.44
N LEU A 50 -9.96 7.12 12.19
CA LEU A 50 -9.20 7.42 11.00
C LEU A 50 -9.64 6.49 9.87
N THR A 51 -10.55 6.96 9.04
CA THR A 51 -11.10 6.21 7.92
C THR A 51 -10.84 6.95 6.60
N CYS A 52 -10.96 6.23 5.50
CA CYS A 52 -10.72 6.80 4.18
C CYS A 52 -11.49 6.05 3.10
N ALA A 53 -11.67 6.70 1.96
CA ALA A 53 -12.19 6.13 0.73
C ALA A 53 -11.05 5.91 -0.25
N HIS A 54 -10.99 4.73 -0.84
CA HIS A 54 -10.04 4.38 -1.90
C HIS A 54 -10.76 3.61 -3.00
N ARG A 55 -10.33 3.80 -4.26
CA ARG A 55 -11.03 3.22 -5.40
C ARG A 55 -10.97 1.71 -5.46
N THR A 56 -9.87 1.10 -5.08
CA THR A 56 -9.62 -0.32 -5.33
C THR A 56 -9.13 -1.12 -4.14
N ARG A 57 -8.54 -0.49 -3.13
CA ARG A 57 -8.02 -1.24 -1.97
C ARG A 57 -9.17 -1.90 -1.21
N PRO A 58 -9.00 -3.13 -0.71
CA PRO A 58 -10.06 -3.84 -0.02
C PRO A 58 -10.61 -3.08 1.18
N PHE A 59 -11.91 -3.19 1.42
CA PHE A 59 -12.51 -2.68 2.65
C PHE A 59 -11.86 -3.31 3.88
N GLY A 60 -11.57 -2.49 4.88
CA GLY A 60 -10.88 -2.91 6.08
C GLY A 60 -9.36 -2.86 5.99
N SER A 61 -8.78 -2.65 4.80
CA SER A 61 -7.34 -2.50 4.67
C SER A 61 -6.86 -1.19 5.29
N ILE A 62 -5.63 -1.20 5.78
CA ILE A 62 -4.99 -0.04 6.40
C ILE A 62 -4.06 0.60 5.39
N VAL A 63 -4.20 1.90 5.23
CA VAL A 63 -3.40 2.70 4.30
C VAL A 63 -2.63 3.73 5.09
N ARG A 64 -1.32 3.80 4.87
CA ARG A 64 -0.51 4.90 5.40
C ARG A 64 -0.54 6.05 4.40
N VAL A 65 -0.89 7.22 4.90
CA VAL A 65 -0.94 8.46 4.12
C VAL A 65 0.12 9.40 4.66
N THR A 66 1.02 9.82 3.79
CA THR A 66 2.12 10.73 4.14
C THR A 66 1.97 12.04 3.38
N HIS A 67 2.00 13.14 4.13
CA HIS A 67 2.01 14.51 3.62
C HIS A 67 3.15 15.28 4.28
N GLY A 68 4.17 15.62 3.51
CA GLY A 68 5.37 16.26 4.05
C GLY A 68 6.03 15.39 5.11
N SER A 69 6.18 15.94 6.31
CA SER A 69 6.77 15.23 7.45
C SER A 69 5.75 14.47 8.30
N ARG A 70 4.45 14.53 7.97
CA ARG A 70 3.39 13.88 8.73
C ARG A 70 2.91 12.63 8.03
N SER A 71 2.63 11.61 8.83
CA SER A 71 2.06 10.35 8.39
C SER A 71 0.93 9.94 9.32
N ILE A 72 -0.15 9.44 8.74
CA ILE A 72 -1.25 8.82 9.48
C ILE A 72 -1.59 7.49 8.82
N VAL A 73 -2.33 6.65 9.53
CA VAL A 73 -2.93 5.46 8.94
C VAL A 73 -4.44 5.60 8.97
N CYS A 74 -5.11 5.13 7.91
CA CYS A 74 -6.56 5.12 7.86
C CYS A 74 -7.07 3.77 7.36
N LYS A 75 -8.30 3.45 7.76
CA LYS A 75 -8.98 2.22 7.36
C LYS A 75 -9.90 2.49 6.20
N VAL A 76 -9.77 1.75 5.12
CA VAL A 76 -10.63 1.88 3.95
C VAL A 76 -12.03 1.35 4.28
N ASN A 77 -13.03 2.21 4.19
CA ASN A 77 -14.42 1.85 4.43
C ASN A 77 -15.39 2.40 3.36
N ASP A 78 -14.87 2.99 2.30
CA ASP A 78 -15.68 3.56 1.23
C ASP A 78 -14.93 3.55 -0.09
N ARG A 79 -15.63 3.80 -1.20
CA ARG A 79 -15.09 3.92 -2.55
C ARG A 79 -15.02 5.37 -3.00
N GLY A 80 -13.99 5.66 -3.78
CA GLY A 80 -13.63 6.99 -4.27
C GLY A 80 -12.24 7.36 -3.80
N PRO A 81 -11.79 8.60 -4.08
CA PRO A 81 -12.45 9.63 -4.88
C PRO A 81 -12.44 9.32 -6.38
N PHE A 82 -13.41 9.86 -7.10
CA PHE A 82 -13.52 9.66 -8.56
C PHE A 82 -13.14 10.90 -9.36
N ILE A 83 -12.47 11.84 -8.72
CA ILE A 83 -11.95 13.05 -9.35
C ILE A 83 -10.52 12.78 -9.81
N ARG A 84 -10.22 13.15 -11.04
CA ARG A 84 -8.91 12.94 -11.64
C ARG A 84 -7.79 13.55 -10.79
N GLY A 85 -6.73 12.78 -10.57
CA GLY A 85 -5.59 13.18 -9.76
C GLY A 85 -5.74 12.94 -8.27
N ARG A 86 -6.96 12.68 -7.79
CA ARG A 86 -7.18 12.34 -6.38
C ARG A 86 -7.08 10.83 -6.17
N VAL A 87 -6.34 10.43 -5.14
CA VAL A 87 -6.07 9.02 -4.85
C VAL A 87 -6.74 8.55 -3.57
N ILE A 88 -7.07 9.47 -2.67
CA ILE A 88 -7.69 9.12 -1.39
C ILE A 88 -8.57 10.26 -0.90
N ASP A 89 -9.63 9.89 -0.21
CA ASP A 89 -10.54 10.83 0.45
C ASP A 89 -10.59 10.47 1.94
N LEU A 90 -10.15 11.38 2.78
CA LEU A 90 -9.95 11.13 4.21
C LEU A 90 -11.18 11.54 5.02
N SER A 91 -11.40 10.86 6.15
CA SER A 91 -12.32 11.36 7.16
C SER A 91 -11.82 12.69 7.73
N VAL A 92 -12.71 13.47 8.33
CA VAL A 92 -12.32 14.74 8.98
C VAL A 92 -11.26 14.48 10.05
N SER A 93 -11.42 13.43 10.84
CA SER A 93 -10.45 13.06 11.88
C SER A 93 -9.08 12.74 11.29
N ALA A 94 -9.03 11.99 10.19
CA ALA A 94 -7.79 11.66 9.49
C ALA A 94 -7.15 12.92 8.87
N ALA A 95 -7.93 13.77 8.24
CA ALA A 95 -7.46 15.03 7.66
C ALA A 95 -6.89 15.97 8.72
N ARG A 96 -7.55 16.04 9.86
CA ARG A 96 -7.06 16.83 11.00
C ARG A 96 -5.74 16.29 11.53
N ALA A 97 -5.61 15.00 11.69
CA ALA A 97 -4.38 14.35 12.13
C ALA A 97 -3.24 14.58 11.13
N LEU A 98 -3.54 14.63 9.83
CA LEU A 98 -2.57 14.90 8.78
C LEU A 98 -2.20 16.37 8.64
N GLY A 99 -2.98 17.28 9.26
CA GLY A 99 -2.73 18.71 9.23
C GLY A 99 -3.18 19.40 7.93
N MET A 100 -4.16 18.85 7.23
CA MET A 100 -4.59 19.36 5.92
C MET A 100 -5.93 20.11 5.93
N MET A 101 -6.49 20.39 7.10
CA MET A 101 -7.84 20.96 7.19
C MET A 101 -7.99 22.31 6.47
N GLN A 102 -6.99 23.18 6.54
CA GLN A 102 -7.04 24.49 5.90
C GLN A 102 -6.79 24.43 4.40
N ALA A 103 -5.85 23.59 3.98
CA ALA A 103 -5.53 23.44 2.57
C ALA A 103 -6.66 22.74 1.78
N GLY A 104 -7.37 21.81 2.42
CA GLY A 104 -8.48 21.07 1.83
C GLY A 104 -8.06 19.97 0.88
N VAL A 105 -7.13 20.24 0.00
CA VAL A 105 -6.54 19.26 -0.94
C VAL A 105 -5.03 19.38 -0.87
N VAL A 106 -4.35 18.26 -0.65
CA VAL A 106 -2.89 18.22 -0.52
C VAL A 106 -2.31 17.03 -1.26
N ARG A 107 -1.05 17.15 -1.63
CA ARG A 107 -0.31 16.04 -2.25
C ARG A 107 0.13 15.05 -1.18
N VAL A 108 -0.09 13.78 -1.43
CA VAL A 108 0.24 12.69 -0.50
C VAL A 108 0.88 11.52 -1.23
N SER A 109 1.54 10.68 -0.45
CA SER A 109 1.92 9.33 -0.86
C SER A 109 1.19 8.30 0.00
N LEU A 110 0.79 7.20 -0.61
CA LEU A 110 0.10 6.09 0.04
C LEU A 110 0.99 4.84 0.04
N ASP A 111 1.06 4.18 1.17
CA ASP A 111 1.74 2.89 1.31
C ASP A 111 0.77 1.77 1.72
#